data_18fbc2c22337db39361826df836f2dc7
#
_entry.id   18fbc2c22337db39361826df836f2dc7
#
_cell.length_a   1.000
_cell.length_b   1.000
_cell.length_c   1.000
_cell.angle_alpha   90.00
_cell.angle_beta   90.00
_cell.angle_gamma   90.00
#
_symmetry.space_group_name_H-M   'P 1'
#
loop_
_entity.id
_entity.type
_entity.pdbx_description
1 polymer ?
#
loop_
_entity_poly.entity_id
_entity_poly.type
_entity_poly.pdbx_seq_one_letter_code
_entity_poly.pdbx_strand_id
1 'polypeptide(L)'
;MTREPHVGYLDLLETYSEMSVDKEISIIGEPTVNPASCSFTIDRPVYAGGSAYFGNRESAEHSPLAKKIFEIPEVENILIAENQVTVTKTGIDPWPAIGKQIGAKIREHIRTNEPAVDAAFDNKLPAEGEIRAKVQELFDKEINPALGNHGGWVELIDVRRNSVYLKLGGGCQGCGSAKMTLKMGIERVIRERIPEVGEILDATDHAAGHNPYFQQ
;
A
#
# COMPACT_ATOMS: atom_id res chain seq x y z
N MET A 1 17.67 -47.98 40.30
CA MET A 1 18.45 -47.01 39.50
C MET A 1 17.70 -46.80 38.21
N THR A 2 16.84 -45.81 38.19
CA THR A 2 16.04 -45.43 37.02
C THR A 2 16.80 -44.32 36.27
N ARG A 3 17.17 -44.57 35.01
CA ARG A 3 17.78 -43.58 34.12
C ARG A 3 16.70 -42.62 33.67
N GLU A 4 16.86 -41.33 33.94
CA GLU A 4 16.09 -40.27 33.31
C GLU A 4 16.46 -40.15 31.83
N PRO A 5 15.50 -39.88 30.92
CA PRO A 5 15.80 -39.68 29.51
C PRO A 5 16.44 -38.30 29.32
N HIS A 6 17.64 -38.23 28.73
CA HIS A 6 18.26 -37.03 28.24
C HIS A 6 17.46 -36.53 27.04
N VAL A 7 16.68 -35.46 27.24
CA VAL A 7 16.12 -34.68 26.13
C VAL A 7 17.29 -33.97 25.44
N GLY A 8 17.53 -34.28 24.17
CA GLY A 8 18.65 -33.76 23.44
C GLY A 8 18.48 -32.25 23.11
N TYR A 9 19.57 -31.52 23.07
CA TYR A 9 19.60 -30.09 22.74
C TYR A 9 18.95 -29.78 21.35
N LEU A 10 18.93 -30.75 20.45
CA LEU A 10 18.27 -30.66 19.15
C LEU A 10 16.74 -30.65 19.24
N ASP A 11 16.16 -31.43 20.17
CA ASP A 11 14.71 -31.44 20.43
C ASP A 11 14.22 -30.09 20.98
N LEU A 12 15.06 -29.40 21.74
CA LEU A 12 14.75 -28.06 22.27
C LEU A 12 14.77 -27.01 21.14
N LEU A 13 15.67 -27.14 20.17
CA LEU A 13 15.74 -26.21 19.03
C LEU A 13 14.55 -26.39 18.07
N GLU A 14 14.08 -27.60 17.85
CA GLU A 14 12.87 -27.86 17.06
C GLU A 14 11.61 -27.34 17.76
N THR A 15 11.47 -27.53 19.06
CA THR A 15 10.35 -26.97 19.85
C THR A 15 10.38 -25.44 19.92
N TYR A 16 11.56 -24.80 19.96
CA TYR A 16 11.69 -23.34 19.86
C TYR A 16 11.35 -22.81 18.46
N SER A 17 11.64 -23.57 17.41
CA SER A 17 11.27 -23.22 16.02
C SER A 17 9.74 -23.30 15.81
N GLU A 18 9.08 -24.30 16.39
CA GLU A 18 7.61 -24.43 16.31
C GLU A 18 6.87 -23.40 17.20
N MET A 19 7.46 -22.97 18.33
CA MET A 19 6.86 -21.91 19.18
C MET A 19 6.88 -20.52 18.57
N SER A 20 7.65 -20.27 17.51
CA SER A 20 7.69 -18.95 16.85
C SER A 20 6.59 -18.75 15.80
N VAL A 21 5.87 -19.79 15.40
CA VAL A 21 4.87 -19.75 14.31
C VAL A 21 3.47 -19.33 14.80
N ASP A 22 3.19 -19.38 16.08
CA ASP A 22 1.83 -19.18 16.63
C ASP A 22 1.62 -17.82 17.32
N LYS A 23 2.46 -16.82 17.00
CA LYS A 23 2.15 -15.45 17.42
C LYS A 23 0.96 -14.96 16.61
N GLU A 24 -0.15 -14.72 17.29
CA GLU A 24 -1.38 -14.22 16.67
C GLU A 24 -1.07 -13.01 15.78
N ILE A 25 -1.42 -13.10 14.50
CA ILE A 25 -1.19 -12.01 13.53
C ILE A 25 -2.24 -10.93 13.79
N SER A 26 -1.80 -9.80 14.33
CA SER A 26 -2.67 -8.64 14.56
C SER A 26 -2.83 -7.83 13.27
N ILE A 27 -4.08 -7.54 12.93
CA ILE A 27 -4.45 -6.70 11.77
C ILE A 27 -5.51 -5.71 12.23
N ILE A 28 -5.24 -4.43 12.02
CA ILE A 28 -6.15 -3.33 12.32
C ILE A 28 -6.61 -2.73 10.99
N GLY A 29 -7.93 -2.73 10.75
CA GLY A 29 -8.53 -2.11 9.57
C GLY A 29 -9.11 -0.75 9.92
N GLU A 30 -8.68 0.30 9.22
CA GLU A 30 -9.14 1.68 9.43
C GLU A 30 -9.62 2.27 8.10
N PRO A 31 -10.83 2.89 8.08
CA PRO A 31 -11.28 3.63 6.91
C PRO A 31 -10.29 4.74 6.57
N THR A 32 -10.01 4.93 5.29
CA THR A 32 -9.20 6.06 4.82
C THR A 32 -10.08 7.29 4.59
N VAL A 33 -9.47 8.40 4.19
CA VAL A 33 -10.23 9.60 3.76
C VAL A 33 -11.13 9.31 2.54
N ASN A 34 -10.78 8.32 1.71
CA ASN A 34 -11.66 7.79 0.68
C ASN A 34 -12.59 6.73 1.31
N PRO A 35 -13.91 6.95 1.40
CA PRO A 35 -14.83 6.01 2.04
C PRO A 35 -14.91 4.64 1.33
N ALA A 36 -14.50 4.58 0.05
CA ALA A 36 -14.38 3.33 -0.69
C ALA A 36 -13.10 2.56 -0.36
N SER A 37 -12.18 3.11 0.45
CA SER A 37 -10.89 2.49 0.78
C SER A 37 -10.74 2.26 2.28
N CYS A 38 -10.08 1.15 2.63
CA CYS A 38 -9.70 0.81 4.00
C CYS A 38 -8.24 0.38 4.03
N SER A 39 -7.48 0.88 4.99
CA SER A 39 -6.10 0.48 5.24
C SER A 39 -6.06 -0.58 6.32
N PHE A 40 -5.37 -1.67 6.05
CA PHE A 40 -5.12 -2.78 6.97
C PHE A 40 -3.67 -2.72 7.41
N THR A 41 -3.42 -2.35 8.66
CA THR A 41 -2.09 -2.32 9.27
C THR A 41 -1.81 -3.64 9.95
N ILE A 42 -0.73 -4.30 9.57
CA ILE A 42 -0.29 -5.60 10.07
C ILE A 42 0.84 -5.37 11.09
N ASP A 43 0.93 -6.21 12.12
CA ASP A 43 1.93 -6.12 13.20
C ASP A 43 3.36 -6.46 12.74
N ARG A 44 3.56 -6.73 11.48
CA ARG A 44 4.84 -7.07 10.85
C ARG A 44 4.91 -6.60 9.41
N PRO A 45 6.11 -6.36 8.85
CA PRO A 45 6.27 -6.03 7.44
C PRO A 45 5.74 -7.17 6.56
N VAL A 46 5.00 -6.82 5.50
CA VAL A 46 4.52 -7.74 4.47
C VAL A 46 5.24 -7.52 3.13
N TYR A 47 5.73 -6.31 2.88
CA TYR A 47 6.52 -5.98 1.70
C TYR A 47 7.52 -4.86 1.98
N ALA A 48 8.79 -5.21 2.16
CA ALA A 48 9.88 -4.24 2.41
C ALA A 48 10.45 -3.63 1.12
N GLY A 49 9.94 -4.02 -0.05
CA GLY A 49 10.43 -3.62 -1.37
C GLY A 49 9.96 -2.23 -1.86
N GLY A 50 9.33 -1.42 -1.02
CA GLY A 50 8.74 -0.14 -1.41
C GLY A 50 7.22 -0.22 -1.40
N SER A 51 6.57 0.13 -2.51
CA SER A 51 5.12 0.03 -2.65
C SER A 51 4.71 -0.66 -3.96
N ALA A 52 3.63 -1.43 -3.93
CA ALA A 52 3.11 -2.14 -5.09
C ALA A 52 1.60 -1.86 -5.24
N TYR A 53 1.23 -1.26 -6.35
CA TYR A 53 -0.16 -0.97 -6.66
C TYR A 53 -0.69 -1.94 -7.73
N PHE A 54 -1.87 -2.47 -7.48
CA PHE A 54 -2.58 -3.38 -8.37
C PHE A 54 -3.97 -2.81 -8.65
N GLY A 55 -4.16 -2.26 -9.85
CA GLY A 55 -5.41 -1.61 -10.26
C GLY A 55 -6.54 -2.60 -10.58
N ASN A 56 -6.21 -3.87 -10.78
CA ASN A 56 -7.15 -4.96 -11.08
C ASN A 56 -6.48 -6.31 -10.85
N ARG A 57 -7.25 -7.39 -11.01
CA ARG A 57 -6.78 -8.76 -10.82
C ARG A 57 -5.64 -9.16 -11.78
N GLU A 58 -5.70 -8.68 -13.01
CA GLU A 58 -4.72 -8.99 -14.06
C GLU A 58 -3.35 -8.40 -13.71
N SER A 59 -3.33 -7.20 -13.13
CA SER A 59 -2.08 -6.53 -12.70
C SER A 59 -1.39 -7.23 -11.53
N ALA A 60 -2.09 -8.09 -10.79
CA ALA A 60 -1.57 -8.80 -9.61
C ALA A 60 -0.71 -10.04 -9.94
N GLU A 61 -0.27 -10.22 -11.19
CA GLU A 61 0.49 -11.41 -11.62
C GLU A 61 1.69 -11.72 -10.71
N HIS A 62 2.37 -10.69 -10.22
CA HIS A 62 3.55 -10.80 -9.36
C HIS A 62 3.28 -10.55 -7.87
N SER A 63 2.03 -10.71 -7.43
CA SER A 63 1.68 -10.59 -6.01
C SER A 63 0.78 -11.74 -5.56
N PRO A 64 1.34 -12.77 -4.92
CA PRO A 64 0.56 -13.85 -4.31
C PRO A 64 -0.49 -13.33 -3.32
N LEU A 65 -0.16 -12.29 -2.52
CA LEU A 65 -1.10 -11.69 -1.59
C LEU A 65 -2.24 -10.97 -2.32
N ALA A 66 -1.93 -10.13 -3.31
CA ALA A 66 -2.97 -9.41 -4.04
C ALA A 66 -3.91 -10.36 -4.80
N LYS A 67 -3.38 -11.43 -5.40
CA LYS A 67 -4.20 -12.48 -6.03
C LYS A 67 -5.24 -13.07 -5.09
N LYS A 68 -4.84 -13.39 -3.84
CA LYS A 68 -5.75 -13.92 -2.82
C LYS A 68 -6.81 -12.90 -2.42
N ILE A 69 -6.45 -11.62 -2.28
CA ILE A 69 -7.41 -10.56 -1.93
C ILE A 69 -8.38 -10.28 -3.09
N PHE A 70 -7.94 -10.32 -4.35
CA PHE A 70 -8.80 -10.20 -5.53
C PHE A 70 -9.76 -11.38 -5.75
N GLU A 71 -9.70 -12.43 -4.93
CA GLU A 71 -10.76 -13.45 -4.91
C GLU A 71 -12.08 -12.91 -4.34
N ILE A 72 -12.03 -11.79 -3.61
CA ILE A 72 -13.20 -11.06 -3.09
C ILE A 72 -13.73 -10.18 -4.23
N PRO A 73 -14.95 -10.43 -4.75
CA PRO A 73 -15.44 -9.78 -5.97
C PRO A 73 -15.57 -8.26 -5.89
N GLU A 74 -15.78 -7.74 -4.67
CA GLU A 74 -15.95 -6.31 -4.42
C GLU A 74 -14.63 -5.53 -4.46
N VAL A 75 -13.49 -6.21 -4.46
CA VAL A 75 -12.17 -5.54 -4.48
C VAL A 75 -11.90 -4.98 -5.87
N GLU A 76 -11.68 -3.67 -5.92
CA GLU A 76 -11.36 -2.91 -7.13
C GLU A 76 -9.86 -2.77 -7.34
N ASN A 77 -9.14 -2.31 -6.31
CA ASN A 77 -7.68 -2.17 -6.37
C ASN A 77 -7.04 -2.38 -4.99
N ILE A 78 -5.73 -2.63 -5.01
CA ILE A 78 -4.94 -2.94 -3.83
C ILE A 78 -3.62 -2.17 -3.90
N LEU A 79 -3.22 -1.55 -2.79
CA LEU A 79 -1.88 -1.00 -2.58
C LEU A 79 -1.24 -1.73 -1.40
N ILE A 80 -0.05 -2.28 -1.60
CA ILE A 80 0.76 -2.94 -0.57
C ILE A 80 2.02 -2.10 -0.35
N ALA A 81 2.26 -1.67 0.88
CA ALA A 81 3.43 -0.89 1.25
C ALA A 81 3.86 -1.24 2.68
N GLU A 82 5.10 -1.66 2.86
CA GLU A 82 5.68 -2.06 4.16
C GLU A 82 4.79 -3.03 4.96
N ASN A 83 4.12 -2.55 6.01
CA ASN A 83 3.21 -3.32 6.85
C ASN A 83 1.73 -2.96 6.62
N GLN A 84 1.42 -2.26 5.54
CA GLN A 84 0.07 -1.84 5.21
C GLN A 84 -0.44 -2.45 3.90
N VAL A 85 -1.71 -2.81 3.91
CA VAL A 85 -2.47 -3.20 2.71
C VAL A 85 -3.69 -2.32 2.63
N THR A 86 -3.72 -1.40 1.67
CA THR A 86 -4.89 -0.56 1.41
C THR A 86 -5.71 -1.17 0.29
N VAL A 87 -6.98 -1.40 0.56
CA VAL A 87 -7.92 -1.99 -0.40
C VAL A 87 -9.00 -0.97 -0.71
N THR A 88 -9.26 -0.77 -2.00
CA THR A 88 -10.42 -0.03 -2.49
C THR A 88 -11.45 -1.02 -3.01
N LYS A 89 -12.72 -0.77 -2.70
CA LYS A 89 -13.82 -1.63 -3.13
C LYS A 89 -14.82 -0.89 -4.00
N THR A 90 -15.52 -1.63 -4.81
CA THR A 90 -16.76 -1.22 -5.48
C THR A 90 -17.97 -1.47 -4.59
N GLY A 91 -19.09 -0.88 -4.95
CA GLY A 91 -20.36 -1.11 -4.27
C GLY A 91 -20.50 -0.40 -2.92
N ILE A 92 -21.66 -0.64 -2.29
CA ILE A 92 -22.10 0.04 -1.06
C ILE A 92 -22.01 -0.83 0.18
N ASP A 93 -21.55 -2.07 0.06
CA ASP A 93 -21.47 -3.02 1.16
C ASP A 93 -20.61 -2.48 2.31
N PRO A 94 -21.03 -2.69 3.56
CA PRO A 94 -20.30 -2.14 4.70
C PRO A 94 -18.95 -2.82 4.92
N TRP A 95 -17.92 -2.03 5.25
CA TRP A 95 -16.55 -2.48 5.51
C TRP A 95 -16.42 -3.64 6.51
N PRO A 96 -17.22 -3.73 7.62
CA PRO A 96 -17.04 -4.82 8.59
C PRO A 96 -17.18 -6.23 8.00
N ALA A 97 -18.02 -6.42 6.99
CA ALA A 97 -18.20 -7.73 6.35
C ALA A 97 -17.00 -8.07 5.43
N ILE A 98 -16.66 -7.13 4.54
CA ILE A 98 -15.55 -7.28 3.57
C ILE A 98 -14.20 -7.28 4.29
N GLY A 99 -14.02 -6.40 5.28
CA GLY A 99 -12.79 -6.28 6.05
C GLY A 99 -12.41 -7.55 6.79
N LYS A 100 -13.38 -8.33 7.31
CA LYS A 100 -13.12 -9.64 7.90
C LYS A 100 -12.57 -10.64 6.87
N GLN A 101 -13.10 -10.64 5.66
CA GLN A 101 -12.64 -11.50 4.58
C GLN A 101 -11.21 -11.12 4.15
N ILE A 102 -10.95 -9.81 3.97
CA ILE A 102 -9.61 -9.31 3.64
C ILE A 102 -8.60 -9.69 4.73
N GLY A 103 -8.92 -9.43 6.00
CA GLY A 103 -8.07 -9.81 7.13
C GLY A 103 -7.80 -11.32 7.21
N ALA A 104 -8.78 -12.15 6.86
CA ALA A 104 -8.58 -13.60 6.77
C ALA A 104 -7.60 -13.99 5.65
N LYS A 105 -7.73 -13.39 4.45
CA LYS A 105 -6.82 -13.62 3.32
C LYS A 105 -5.40 -13.17 3.62
N ILE A 106 -5.23 -12.02 4.28
CA ILE A 106 -3.89 -11.54 4.71
C ILE A 106 -3.27 -12.54 5.70
N ARG A 107 -4.00 -12.97 6.74
CA ARG A 107 -3.48 -13.96 7.71
C ARG A 107 -3.15 -15.29 7.07
N GLU A 108 -4.02 -15.78 6.20
CA GLU A 108 -3.78 -17.01 5.42
C GLU A 108 -2.47 -16.90 4.63
N HIS A 109 -2.27 -15.77 3.93
CA HIS A 109 -1.05 -15.54 3.15
C HIS A 109 0.20 -15.50 4.03
N ILE A 110 0.18 -14.74 5.13
CA ILE A 110 1.34 -14.63 6.03
C ILE A 110 1.78 -16.00 6.59
N ARG A 111 0.82 -16.89 6.85
CA ARG A 111 1.12 -18.26 7.35
C ARG A 111 1.81 -19.14 6.31
N THR A 112 1.70 -18.84 5.02
CA THR A 112 2.42 -19.59 3.98
C THR A 112 3.90 -19.25 3.89
N ASN A 113 4.35 -18.17 4.52
CA ASN A 113 5.68 -17.58 4.37
C ASN A 113 6.07 -17.26 2.90
N GLU A 114 5.10 -17.21 2.01
CA GLU A 114 5.32 -16.72 0.64
C GLU A 114 5.51 -15.21 0.64
N PRO A 115 6.33 -14.63 -0.26
CA PRO A 115 6.44 -13.19 -0.39
C PRO A 115 5.08 -12.59 -0.80
N ALA A 116 4.71 -11.45 -0.20
CA ALA A 116 3.48 -10.75 -0.59
C ALA A 116 3.54 -10.22 -2.03
N VAL A 117 4.74 -9.82 -2.45
CA VAL A 117 5.08 -9.39 -3.81
C VAL A 117 6.37 -10.10 -4.22
N ASP A 118 6.38 -10.69 -5.40
CA ASP A 118 7.53 -11.43 -5.93
C ASP A 118 8.67 -10.48 -6.34
N ALA A 119 9.91 -10.95 -6.24
CA ALA A 119 11.08 -10.21 -6.71
C ALA A 119 11.02 -9.84 -8.20
N ALA A 120 10.24 -10.57 -9.00
CA ALA A 120 10.01 -10.25 -10.40
C ALA A 120 9.26 -8.93 -10.61
N PHE A 121 8.44 -8.50 -9.64
CA PHE A 121 7.82 -7.17 -9.65
C PHE A 121 8.89 -6.08 -9.50
N ASP A 122 9.76 -6.19 -8.50
CA ASP A 122 10.84 -5.22 -8.26
C ASP A 122 11.76 -5.08 -9.47
N ASN A 123 12.08 -6.19 -10.12
CA ASN A 123 12.96 -6.22 -11.30
C ASN A 123 12.34 -5.55 -12.55
N LYS A 124 11.02 -5.39 -12.58
CA LYS A 124 10.29 -4.72 -13.67
C LYS A 124 10.11 -3.23 -13.44
N LEU A 125 10.36 -2.74 -12.21
CA LEU A 125 10.21 -1.32 -11.91
C LEU A 125 11.27 -0.50 -12.64
N PRO A 126 10.89 0.61 -13.28
CA PRO A 126 11.84 1.57 -13.85
C PRO A 126 12.75 2.15 -12.76
N ALA A 127 13.88 2.70 -13.18
CA ALA A 127 14.74 3.45 -12.27
C ALA A 127 13.98 4.67 -11.69
N GLU A 128 14.27 5.02 -10.44
CA GLU A 128 13.66 6.16 -9.74
C GLU A 128 13.69 7.46 -10.55
N GLY A 129 14.83 7.75 -11.19
CA GLY A 129 14.96 8.93 -12.06
C GLY A 129 14.04 8.91 -13.28
N GLU A 130 13.72 7.74 -13.79
CA GLU A 130 12.80 7.56 -14.92
C GLU A 130 11.35 7.82 -14.50
N ILE A 131 10.94 7.28 -13.34
CA ILE A 131 9.63 7.56 -12.75
C ILE A 131 9.50 9.07 -12.46
N ARG A 132 10.53 9.68 -11.87
CA ARG A 132 10.59 11.12 -11.58
C ARG A 132 10.38 11.95 -12.85
N ALA A 133 11.07 11.62 -13.93
CA ALA A 133 10.95 12.34 -15.19
C ALA A 133 9.54 12.22 -15.79
N LYS A 134 8.96 11.01 -15.79
CA LYS A 134 7.59 10.77 -16.28
C LYS A 134 6.55 11.54 -15.47
N VAL A 135 6.67 11.54 -14.11
CA VAL A 135 5.75 12.26 -13.22
C VAL A 135 5.87 13.76 -13.41
N GLN A 136 7.09 14.31 -13.51
CA GLN A 136 7.30 15.73 -13.73
C GLN A 136 6.69 16.17 -15.08
N GLU A 137 6.94 15.40 -16.13
CA GLU A 137 6.37 15.67 -17.46
C GLU A 137 4.83 15.67 -17.43
N LEU A 138 4.22 14.71 -16.73
CA LEU A 138 2.79 14.61 -16.54
C LEU A 138 2.23 15.84 -15.81
N PHE A 139 2.93 16.30 -14.76
CA PHE A 139 2.53 17.49 -14.01
C PHE A 139 2.58 18.75 -14.88
N ASP A 140 3.66 18.90 -15.65
CA ASP A 140 3.87 20.09 -16.46
C ASP A 140 2.92 20.17 -17.67
N LYS A 141 2.64 19.03 -18.30
CA LYS A 141 1.87 19.00 -19.55
C LYS A 141 0.36 18.80 -19.38
N GLU A 142 -0.06 18.06 -18.37
CA GLU A 142 -1.47 17.68 -18.21
C GLU A 142 -2.08 18.23 -16.90
N ILE A 143 -1.46 17.96 -15.76
CA ILE A 143 -2.11 18.21 -14.46
C ILE A 143 -2.10 19.71 -14.11
N ASN A 144 -0.94 20.37 -14.12
CA ASN A 144 -0.84 21.78 -13.77
C ASN A 144 -1.61 22.71 -14.70
N PRO A 145 -1.64 22.53 -16.03
CA PRO A 145 -2.51 23.31 -16.89
C PRO A 145 -4.00 23.17 -16.55
N ALA A 146 -4.45 21.96 -16.19
CA ALA A 146 -5.83 21.73 -15.77
C ALA A 146 -6.13 22.38 -14.42
N LEU A 147 -5.23 22.28 -13.43
CA LEU A 147 -5.38 22.87 -12.11
C LEU A 147 -5.30 24.40 -12.13
N GLY A 148 -4.49 24.98 -13.00
CA GLY A 148 -4.31 26.42 -13.13
C GLY A 148 -5.60 27.17 -13.44
N ASN A 149 -6.54 26.56 -14.17
CA ASN A 149 -7.87 27.10 -14.42
C ASN A 149 -8.71 27.29 -13.14
N HIS A 150 -8.35 26.58 -12.08
CA HIS A 150 -8.97 26.66 -10.75
C HIS A 150 -8.07 27.34 -9.69
N GLY A 151 -6.98 27.97 -10.13
CA GLY A 151 -6.01 28.63 -9.24
C GLY A 151 -5.21 27.67 -8.38
N GLY A 152 -5.15 26.39 -8.74
CA GLY A 152 -4.41 25.34 -8.05
C GLY A 152 -3.13 24.91 -8.79
N TRP A 153 -2.28 24.17 -8.10
CA TRP A 153 -1.09 23.55 -8.66
C TRP A 153 -0.67 22.31 -7.86
N VAL A 154 0.12 21.45 -8.49
CA VAL A 154 0.80 20.33 -7.87
C VAL A 154 2.31 20.42 -8.14
N GLU A 155 3.11 20.11 -7.13
CA GLU A 155 4.56 20.08 -7.19
C GLU A 155 5.06 18.68 -6.84
N LEU A 156 6.01 18.17 -7.63
CA LEU A 156 6.72 16.93 -7.32
C LEU A 156 7.84 17.25 -6.32
N ILE A 157 7.71 16.74 -5.10
CA ILE A 157 8.70 16.95 -4.03
C ILE A 157 9.80 15.92 -4.13
N ASP A 158 9.42 14.62 -4.20
CA ASP A 158 10.40 13.54 -4.25
C ASP A 158 9.82 12.30 -4.94
N VAL A 159 10.71 11.40 -5.36
CA VAL A 159 10.37 10.04 -5.74
C VAL A 159 11.37 9.14 -5.04
N ARG A 160 10.91 8.13 -4.32
CA ARG A 160 11.74 7.13 -3.67
C ARG A 160 11.30 5.75 -4.15
N ARG A 161 12.20 5.07 -4.82
CA ARG A 161 11.85 3.87 -5.60
C ARG A 161 10.70 4.19 -6.56
N ASN A 162 9.50 3.75 -6.28
CA ASN A 162 8.29 4.04 -7.04
C ASN A 162 7.19 4.76 -6.24
N SER A 163 7.50 5.24 -5.03
CA SER A 163 6.60 6.08 -4.23
C SER A 163 6.81 7.55 -4.58
N VAL A 164 5.72 8.26 -4.89
CA VAL A 164 5.71 9.66 -5.32
C VAL A 164 5.29 10.55 -4.17
N TYR A 165 6.10 11.56 -3.86
CA TYR A 165 5.81 12.59 -2.86
C TYR A 165 5.45 13.87 -3.60
N LEU A 166 4.23 14.35 -3.40
CA LEU A 166 3.73 15.56 -4.04
C LEU A 166 3.23 16.58 -3.01
N LYS A 167 3.10 17.82 -3.42
CA LYS A 167 2.51 18.89 -2.64
C LYS A 167 1.45 19.60 -3.45
N LEU A 168 0.29 19.82 -2.84
CA LEU A 168 -0.82 20.56 -3.44
C LEU A 168 -0.83 21.99 -2.91
N GLY A 169 -1.07 22.96 -3.80
CA GLY A 169 -1.09 24.39 -3.44
C GLY A 169 -2.16 25.20 -4.15
N GLY A 170 -2.26 26.48 -3.79
CA GLY A 170 -3.24 27.41 -4.34
C GLY A 170 -4.68 27.05 -3.94
N GLY A 171 -5.61 27.16 -4.88
CA GLY A 171 -7.02 26.81 -4.68
C GLY A 171 -7.28 25.35 -4.28
N CYS A 172 -6.27 24.48 -4.45
CA CYS A 172 -6.31 23.09 -4.03
C CYS A 172 -6.22 22.90 -2.51
N GLN A 173 -5.87 23.94 -1.74
CA GLN A 173 -5.81 23.92 -0.27
C GLN A 173 -7.16 24.21 0.41
N GLY A 174 -8.25 24.39 -0.35
CA GLY A 174 -9.59 24.69 0.14
C GLY A 174 -10.28 23.54 0.91
N CYS A 175 -11.56 23.73 1.24
CA CYS A 175 -12.39 22.82 2.06
C CYS A 175 -12.15 21.32 1.80
N GLY A 176 -12.12 20.53 2.88
CA GLY A 176 -11.73 19.12 2.92
C GLY A 176 -12.28 18.19 1.82
N SER A 177 -13.56 18.35 1.42
CA SER A 177 -14.17 17.53 0.37
C SER A 177 -13.65 17.85 -1.04
N ALA A 178 -13.41 19.13 -1.35
CA ALA A 178 -12.87 19.56 -2.64
C ALA A 178 -11.41 19.12 -2.80
N LYS A 179 -10.61 19.23 -1.73
CA LYS A 179 -9.22 18.74 -1.68
C LYS A 179 -9.17 17.24 -1.94
N MET A 180 -10.09 16.48 -1.35
CA MET A 180 -10.16 15.03 -1.53
C MET A 180 -10.47 14.64 -2.99
N THR A 181 -11.51 15.22 -3.59
CA THR A 181 -11.90 14.95 -4.97
C THR A 181 -10.76 15.24 -5.92
N LEU A 182 -10.03 16.34 -5.70
CA LEU A 182 -8.90 16.74 -6.49
C LEU A 182 -7.72 15.75 -6.33
N LYS A 183 -7.39 15.39 -5.09
CA LYS A 183 -6.34 14.40 -4.80
C LYS A 183 -6.64 13.07 -5.50
N MET A 184 -7.84 12.54 -5.35
CA MET A 184 -8.26 11.31 -6.03
C MET A 184 -8.19 11.42 -7.55
N GLY A 185 -8.54 12.58 -8.12
CA GLY A 185 -8.42 12.85 -9.56
C GLY A 185 -6.97 12.83 -10.03
N ILE A 186 -6.06 13.48 -9.30
CA ILE A 186 -4.62 13.48 -9.60
C ILE A 186 -4.04 12.07 -9.49
N GLU A 187 -4.33 11.36 -8.40
CA GLU A 187 -3.89 9.98 -8.20
C GLU A 187 -4.34 9.07 -9.34
N ARG A 188 -5.59 9.19 -9.76
CA ARG A 188 -6.12 8.42 -10.89
C ARG A 188 -5.35 8.69 -12.17
N VAL A 189 -5.12 9.95 -12.53
CA VAL A 189 -4.36 10.31 -13.74
C VAL A 189 -2.93 9.80 -13.68
N ILE A 190 -2.24 9.92 -12.52
CA ILE A 190 -0.89 9.38 -12.35
C ILE A 190 -0.88 7.87 -12.61
N ARG A 191 -1.81 7.11 -12.00
CA ARG A 191 -1.87 5.65 -12.13
C ARG A 191 -2.24 5.18 -13.54
N GLU A 192 -3.09 5.93 -14.24
CA GLU A 192 -3.45 5.65 -15.64
C GLU A 192 -2.26 5.86 -16.59
N ARG A 193 -1.43 6.87 -16.34
CA ARG A 193 -0.29 7.24 -17.21
C ARG A 193 1.02 6.53 -16.83
N ILE A 194 1.19 6.24 -15.55
CA ILE A 194 2.42 5.67 -14.98
C ILE A 194 2.03 4.55 -14.01
N PRO A 195 1.64 3.38 -14.53
CA PRO A 195 1.14 2.27 -13.71
C PRO A 195 2.19 1.69 -12.74
N GLU A 196 3.47 2.00 -12.94
CA GLU A 196 4.57 1.59 -12.07
C GLU A 196 4.61 2.37 -10.74
N VAL A 197 3.89 3.50 -10.65
CA VAL A 197 3.80 4.28 -9.41
C VAL A 197 3.01 3.48 -8.37
N GLY A 198 3.63 3.30 -7.23
CA GLY A 198 3.03 2.67 -6.07
C GLY A 198 2.29 3.68 -5.18
N GLU A 199 2.83 4.03 -4.03
CA GLU A 199 2.26 5.03 -3.14
C GLU A 199 2.32 6.45 -3.72
N ILE A 200 1.28 7.25 -3.45
CA ILE A 200 1.23 8.67 -3.76
C ILE A 200 0.94 9.42 -2.45
N LEU A 201 1.95 10.13 -1.96
CA LEU A 201 1.96 10.76 -0.65
C LEU A 201 1.88 12.28 -0.78
N ASP A 202 0.93 12.89 -0.06
CA ASP A 202 0.80 14.35 0.00
C ASP A 202 1.74 14.90 1.07
N ALA A 203 2.84 15.52 0.67
CA ALA A 203 3.81 16.14 1.58
C ALA A 203 3.25 17.32 2.37
N THR A 204 2.09 17.86 1.97
CA THR A 204 1.39 18.94 2.72
C THR A 204 0.87 18.42 4.06
N ASP A 205 0.54 17.17 4.19
CA ASP A 205 0.02 16.56 5.42
C ASP A 205 1.13 16.29 6.47
N HIS A 206 2.42 16.40 6.11
CA HIS A 206 3.54 16.24 7.04
C HIS A 206 3.58 17.32 8.13
N ALA A 207 3.15 18.54 7.82
CA ALA A 207 3.07 19.63 8.83
C ALA A 207 1.98 19.38 9.88
N ALA A 208 1.05 18.47 9.64
CA ALA A 208 -0.02 18.05 10.54
C ALA A 208 0.33 16.83 11.40
N GLY A 209 1.54 16.27 11.28
CA GLY A 209 2.00 15.13 12.12
C GLY A 209 1.38 13.77 11.76
N HIS A 210 0.73 13.65 10.63
CA HIS A 210 0.02 12.41 10.22
C HIS A 210 0.82 11.48 9.30
N ASN A 211 2.12 11.72 9.10
CA ASN A 211 2.95 10.81 8.33
C ASN A 211 4.06 10.19 9.19
N PRO A 212 4.04 8.86 9.43
CA PRO A 212 5.02 8.16 10.26
C PRO A 212 6.43 8.11 9.66
N TYR A 213 6.61 8.45 8.37
CA TYR A 213 7.87 8.29 7.65
C TYR A 213 8.88 9.44 7.83
N PHE A 214 8.52 10.50 8.56
CA PHE A 214 9.43 11.62 8.87
C PHE A 214 9.54 11.89 10.37
N GLN A 215 9.88 10.86 11.13
CA GLN A 215 10.48 11.09 12.45
C GLN A 215 11.98 11.33 12.25
N GLN A 216 12.42 12.57 12.51
CA GLN A 216 13.84 12.94 12.64
C GLN A 216 14.43 12.28 13.89
#